data_64e6354748e352d27ae3ff8e01fe804d
#
_entry.id   64e6354748e352d27ae3ff8e01fe804d
#
_cell.length_a   1.000
_cell.length_b   1.000
_cell.length_c   1.000
_cell.angle_alpha   90.00
_cell.angle_beta   90.00
_cell.angle_gamma   90.00
#
_symmetry.space_group_name_H-M   'P 1'
#
loop_
_entity.id
_entity.type
_entity.pdbx_description
1 polymer ?
#
loop_
_entity_poly.entity_id
_entity_poly.type
_entity_poly.pdbx_seq_one_letter_code
_entity_poly.pdbx_strand_id
1 'polypeptide(L)'
;MAKKKNNDELQPYTKYLEHLSRNHDRSGVFNDFLTMIVCSLSMQQKEEEYLATIRKYTKEEVELFVKAFASLVDWMEAHPLEDAFGDYFQQYISKGHNAQFFTPPAVTKMMAAMIEPGDKDGPVYDPCCGSGRFFLAAAQENRAISFVGGDITEACCKMTLVNACLNDIVGEVYHMNTISMEIWRCWRIERLPILRLPYIREIPVARQVSVQESDGASQAAG
;
A
#
# COMPACT_ATOMS: atom_id res chain seq x y z
N MET A 1 16.71 -1.32 21.74
CA MET A 1 16.90 0.07 21.24
C MET A 1 17.30 -0.02 19.79
N ALA A 2 16.39 0.22 18.85
CA ALA A 2 16.73 0.30 17.42
C ALA A 2 17.60 1.54 17.21
N LYS A 3 18.79 1.36 16.60
CA LYS A 3 19.63 2.47 16.17
C LYS A 3 18.82 3.31 15.16
N LYS A 4 18.63 4.61 15.42
CA LYS A 4 18.16 5.56 14.39
C LYS A 4 19.07 5.39 13.17
N LYS A 5 18.53 4.92 12.05
CA LYS A 5 19.25 5.00 10.77
C LYS A 5 19.60 6.47 10.51
N ASN A 6 20.83 6.78 10.16
CA ASN A 6 21.22 8.13 9.76
C ASN A 6 20.43 8.52 8.51
N ASN A 7 20.21 9.82 8.27
CA ASN A 7 19.54 10.33 7.07
C ASN A 7 20.15 9.83 5.75
N ASP A 8 21.41 9.39 5.77
CA ASP A 8 22.13 8.83 4.61
C ASP A 8 21.70 7.38 4.27
N GLU A 9 20.90 6.71 5.12
CA GLU A 9 20.41 5.34 4.91
C GLU A 9 18.95 5.30 4.42
N LEU A 10 18.29 6.47 4.28
CA LEU A 10 16.91 6.55 3.79
C LEU A 10 16.88 6.70 2.27
N GLN A 11 15.75 6.28 1.68
CA GLN A 11 15.52 6.40 0.24
C GLN A 11 15.64 7.87 -0.20
N PRO A 12 16.24 8.15 -1.36
CA PRO A 12 16.57 9.51 -1.80
C PRO A 12 15.37 10.47 -1.92
N TYR A 13 14.16 9.93 -2.15
CA TYR A 13 12.94 10.73 -2.26
C TYR A 13 12.55 11.40 -0.94
N THR A 14 12.93 10.81 0.20
CA THR A 14 12.52 11.29 1.54
C THR A 14 13.03 12.70 1.84
N LYS A 15 14.15 13.13 1.25
CA LYS A 15 14.67 14.49 1.41
C LYS A 15 13.68 15.58 0.97
N TYR A 16 12.87 15.30 -0.06
CA TYR A 16 11.85 16.24 -0.54
C TYR A 16 10.66 16.28 0.42
N LEU A 17 10.25 15.13 0.97
CA LEU A 17 9.19 15.06 1.97
C LEU A 17 9.61 15.74 3.27
N GLU A 18 10.86 15.56 3.70
CA GLU A 18 11.40 16.25 4.87
C GLU A 18 11.47 17.78 4.65
N HIS A 19 11.73 18.23 3.43
CA HIS A 19 11.68 19.66 3.10
C HIS A 19 10.25 20.22 3.26
N LEU A 20 9.26 19.54 2.70
CA LEU A 20 7.84 19.91 2.83
C LEU A 20 7.38 19.88 4.30
N SER A 21 7.86 18.91 5.07
CA SER A 21 7.50 18.74 6.49
C SER A 21 8.04 19.84 7.42
N ARG A 22 8.77 20.81 6.89
CA ARG A 22 9.16 22.02 7.66
C ARG A 22 7.98 22.98 7.85
N ASN A 23 7.05 23.01 6.88
CA ASN A 23 5.91 23.91 6.86
C ASN A 23 4.58 23.19 7.05
N HIS A 24 4.57 21.86 6.91
CA HIS A 24 3.38 21.01 6.96
C HIS A 24 3.55 19.85 7.94
N ASP A 25 2.44 19.27 8.40
CA ASP A 25 2.49 18.05 9.18
C ASP A 25 3.11 16.90 8.38
N ARG A 26 4.10 16.24 8.95
CA ARG A 26 4.88 15.17 8.28
C ARG A 26 3.98 14.00 7.85
N SER A 27 3.04 13.59 8.71
CA SER A 27 2.11 12.51 8.40
C SER A 27 1.17 12.91 7.26
N GLY A 28 0.69 14.17 7.28
CA GLY A 28 -0.11 14.73 6.20
C GLY A 28 0.65 14.75 4.87
N VAL A 29 1.89 15.25 4.85
CA VAL A 29 2.76 15.28 3.65
C VAL A 29 2.96 13.87 3.08
N PHE A 30 3.26 12.89 3.94
CA PHE A 30 3.46 11.52 3.50
C PHE A 30 2.18 10.90 2.93
N ASN A 31 1.05 11.07 3.60
CA ASN A 31 -0.25 10.59 3.12
C ASN A 31 -0.66 11.24 1.80
N ASP A 32 -0.44 12.55 1.66
CA ASP A 32 -0.75 13.30 0.44
C ASP A 32 0.18 12.85 -0.72
N PHE A 33 1.47 12.58 -0.44
CA PHE A 33 2.39 11.99 -1.42
C PHE A 33 1.89 10.65 -1.94
N LEU A 34 1.54 9.72 -1.05
CA LEU A 34 0.97 8.43 -1.45
C LEU A 34 -0.33 8.59 -2.24
N THR A 35 -1.20 9.52 -1.82
CA THR A 35 -2.46 9.81 -2.52
C THR A 35 -2.21 10.29 -3.95
N MET A 36 -1.29 11.24 -4.13
CA MET A 36 -0.95 11.77 -5.46
C MET A 36 -0.39 10.67 -6.37
N ILE A 37 0.45 9.76 -5.85
CA ILE A 37 0.99 8.64 -6.64
C ILE A 37 -0.14 7.68 -7.02
N VAL A 38 -0.97 7.24 -6.07
CA VAL A 38 -2.08 6.32 -6.35
C VAL A 38 -3.03 6.92 -7.39
N CYS A 39 -3.38 8.21 -7.26
CA CYS A 39 -4.22 8.91 -8.25
C CYS A 39 -3.55 8.95 -9.64
N SER A 40 -2.24 9.23 -9.70
CA SER A 40 -1.48 9.27 -10.96
C SER A 40 -1.43 7.90 -11.64
N LEU A 41 -1.33 6.82 -10.85
CA LEU A 41 -1.34 5.44 -11.35
C LEU A 41 -2.76 4.92 -11.66
N SER A 42 -3.81 5.72 -11.41
CA SER A 42 -5.22 5.32 -11.60
C SER A 42 -5.80 5.74 -12.95
N MET A 43 -4.98 6.05 -13.96
CA MET A 43 -5.43 6.34 -15.33
C MET A 43 -6.54 7.39 -15.40
N GLN A 44 -6.34 8.54 -14.75
CA GLN A 44 -7.28 9.69 -14.68
C GLN A 44 -8.61 9.43 -13.95
N GLN A 45 -8.85 8.24 -13.40
CA GLN A 45 -10.08 7.93 -12.67
C GLN A 45 -10.21 8.70 -11.34
N LYS A 46 -9.12 9.32 -10.87
CA LYS A 46 -9.01 10.00 -9.55
C LYS A 46 -8.57 11.45 -9.68
N GLU A 47 -8.91 12.12 -10.79
CA GLU A 47 -8.48 13.49 -11.02
C GLU A 47 -8.97 14.47 -9.94
N GLU A 48 -10.22 14.35 -9.48
CA GLU A 48 -10.76 15.19 -8.43
C GLU A 48 -10.00 15.02 -7.10
N GLU A 49 -9.72 13.78 -6.70
CA GLU A 49 -8.94 13.47 -5.48
C GLU A 49 -7.50 14.00 -5.59
N TYR A 50 -6.89 13.84 -6.77
CA TYR A 50 -5.58 14.42 -7.08
C TYR A 50 -5.59 15.95 -6.96
N LEU A 51 -6.52 16.62 -7.63
CA LEU A 51 -6.65 18.08 -7.61
C LEU A 51 -6.97 18.61 -6.21
N ALA A 52 -7.83 17.93 -5.45
CA ALA A 52 -8.12 18.30 -4.07
C ALA A 52 -6.86 18.22 -3.19
N THR A 53 -6.00 17.23 -3.44
CA THR A 53 -4.75 17.04 -2.69
C THR A 53 -3.73 18.13 -3.02
N ILE A 54 -3.46 18.40 -4.30
CA ILE A 54 -2.46 19.40 -4.70
C ILE A 54 -2.84 20.84 -4.32
N ARG A 55 -4.14 21.15 -4.21
CA ARG A 55 -4.62 22.49 -3.78
C ARG A 55 -4.21 22.89 -2.35
N LYS A 56 -3.75 21.95 -1.55
CA LYS A 56 -3.21 22.19 -0.20
C LYS A 56 -1.80 22.80 -0.22
N TYR A 57 -1.15 22.84 -1.37
CA TYR A 57 0.27 23.15 -1.54
C TYR A 57 0.47 24.27 -2.56
N THR A 58 1.55 25.04 -2.40
CA THR A 58 1.99 26.00 -3.41
C THR A 58 2.51 25.29 -4.67
N LYS A 59 2.67 26.02 -5.76
CA LYS A 59 3.21 25.46 -7.00
C LYS A 59 4.62 24.89 -6.79
N GLU A 60 5.46 25.60 -6.05
CA GLU A 60 6.83 25.20 -5.72
C GLU A 60 6.85 23.92 -4.87
N GLU A 61 5.91 23.77 -3.94
CA GLU A 61 5.77 22.58 -3.11
C GLU A 61 5.27 21.38 -3.94
N VAL A 62 4.34 21.59 -4.89
CA VAL A 62 3.93 20.54 -5.82
C VAL A 62 5.10 20.05 -6.68
N GLU A 63 6.00 20.95 -7.11
CA GLU A 63 7.22 20.55 -7.84
C GLU A 63 8.12 19.65 -6.99
N LEU A 64 8.15 19.83 -5.67
CA LEU A 64 8.91 18.93 -4.78
C LEU A 64 8.30 17.54 -4.73
N PHE A 65 6.97 17.41 -4.73
CA PHE A 65 6.31 16.09 -4.85
C PHE A 65 6.63 15.40 -6.18
N VAL A 66 6.66 16.13 -7.29
CA VAL A 66 7.06 15.58 -8.59
C VAL A 66 8.50 15.06 -8.56
N LYS A 67 9.43 15.84 -7.97
CA LYS A 67 10.83 15.43 -7.79
C LYS A 67 10.95 14.23 -6.84
N ALA A 68 10.13 14.18 -5.79
CA ALA A 68 10.07 13.05 -4.89
C ALA A 68 9.63 11.78 -5.63
N PHE A 69 8.58 11.87 -6.45
CA PHE A 69 8.09 10.72 -7.20
C PHE A 69 9.09 10.24 -8.24
N ALA A 70 9.72 11.13 -9.01
CA ALA A 70 10.78 10.75 -9.94
C ALA A 70 11.94 10.04 -9.23
N SER A 71 12.40 10.60 -8.09
CA SER A 71 13.46 9.98 -7.28
C SER A 71 13.06 8.64 -6.65
N LEU A 72 11.78 8.44 -6.35
CA LEU A 72 11.24 7.16 -5.90
C LEU A 72 11.31 6.11 -7.02
N VAL A 73 10.87 6.46 -8.23
CA VAL A 73 10.92 5.57 -9.41
C VAL A 73 12.36 5.16 -9.71
N ASP A 74 13.29 6.12 -9.79
CA ASP A 74 14.72 5.84 -10.01
C ASP A 74 15.29 4.88 -8.94
N TRP A 75 14.91 5.09 -7.68
CA TRP A 75 15.34 4.21 -6.60
C TRP A 75 14.76 2.80 -6.73
N MET A 76 13.47 2.67 -7.05
CA MET A 76 12.82 1.36 -7.21
C MET A 76 13.35 0.59 -8.42
N GLU A 77 13.71 1.25 -9.50
CA GLU A 77 14.38 0.63 -10.65
C GLU A 77 15.75 0.05 -10.27
N ALA A 78 16.50 0.74 -9.42
CA ALA A 78 17.79 0.28 -8.92
C ALA A 78 17.68 -0.81 -7.84
N HIS A 79 16.53 -0.90 -7.15
CA HIS A 79 16.26 -1.81 -6.02
C HIS A 79 14.93 -2.55 -6.22
N PRO A 80 14.84 -3.40 -7.27
CA PRO A 80 13.59 -4.08 -7.59
C PRO A 80 13.16 -5.02 -6.45
N LEU A 81 11.86 -5.00 -6.16
CA LEU A 81 11.25 -5.80 -5.09
C LEU A 81 11.74 -5.46 -3.67
N GLU A 82 12.30 -4.28 -3.47
CA GLU A 82 12.57 -3.76 -2.14
C GLU A 82 11.45 -2.81 -1.68
N ASP A 83 11.21 -2.79 -0.37
CA ASP A 83 10.19 -1.93 0.24
C ASP A 83 10.65 -0.47 0.29
N ALA A 84 10.03 0.38 -0.50
CA ALA A 84 10.41 1.78 -0.60
C ALA A 84 9.95 2.63 0.59
N PHE A 85 8.94 2.22 1.36
CA PHE A 85 8.24 3.10 2.30
C PHE A 85 8.34 2.68 3.77
N GLY A 86 8.39 1.38 4.03
CA GLY A 86 8.16 0.85 5.38
C GLY A 86 9.13 1.38 6.43
N ASP A 87 10.41 1.53 6.11
CA ASP A 87 11.41 2.04 7.05
C ASP A 87 11.16 3.51 7.39
N TYR A 88 10.84 4.35 6.39
CA TYR A 88 10.49 5.75 6.62
C TYR A 88 9.20 5.89 7.42
N PHE A 89 8.17 5.15 7.06
CA PHE A 89 6.88 5.15 7.77
C PHE A 89 7.07 4.75 9.23
N GLN A 90 7.76 3.65 9.50
CA GLN A 90 7.98 3.15 10.85
C GLN A 90 8.79 4.13 11.71
N GLN A 91 9.80 4.78 11.12
CA GLN A 91 10.71 5.67 11.85
C GLN A 91 10.11 7.05 12.11
N TYR A 92 9.33 7.60 11.17
CA TYR A 92 8.95 9.01 11.18
C TYR A 92 7.45 9.26 11.24
N ILE A 93 6.61 8.33 10.79
CA ILE A 93 5.16 8.52 10.69
C ILE A 93 4.43 7.83 11.82
N SER A 94 4.64 6.53 12.01
CA SER A 94 3.87 5.76 13.01
C SER A 94 4.22 6.12 14.46
N LYS A 95 5.44 6.63 14.74
CA LYS A 95 5.94 7.05 16.07
C LYS A 95 5.47 6.19 17.24
N GLY A 96 5.17 4.90 17.01
CA GLY A 96 4.61 4.00 18.01
C GLY A 96 3.13 4.23 18.35
N HIS A 97 2.43 5.18 17.73
CA HIS A 97 0.99 5.25 17.76
C HIS A 97 0.43 4.05 17.01
N ASN A 98 -0.46 3.29 17.64
CA ASN A 98 -1.06 2.04 17.15
C ASN A 98 -0.10 0.83 17.07
N ALA A 99 1.10 0.88 17.70
CA ALA A 99 2.04 -0.26 17.76
C ALA A 99 2.32 -0.91 16.39
N GLN A 100 2.31 -0.11 15.30
CA GLN A 100 2.58 -0.59 13.94
C GLN A 100 4.07 -0.88 13.76
N PHE A 101 4.42 -2.14 13.84
CA PHE A 101 5.77 -2.64 13.56
C PHE A 101 5.71 -3.49 12.30
N PHE A 102 6.48 -3.11 11.28
CA PHE A 102 6.58 -3.93 10.09
C PHE A 102 7.51 -5.11 10.32
N THR A 103 7.14 -6.23 9.76
CA THR A 103 7.96 -7.44 9.81
C THR A 103 9.34 -7.18 9.21
N PRO A 104 10.44 -7.51 9.91
CA PRO A 104 11.80 -7.33 9.40
C PRO A 104 12.00 -8.04 8.06
N PRO A 105 12.80 -7.47 7.11
CA PRO A 105 13.00 -8.06 5.78
C PRO A 105 13.51 -9.51 5.79
N ALA A 106 14.36 -9.87 6.75
CA ALA A 106 14.85 -11.25 6.86
C ALA A 106 13.73 -12.24 7.24
N VAL A 107 12.77 -11.79 8.06
CA VAL A 107 11.62 -12.62 8.46
C VAL A 107 10.64 -12.76 7.30
N THR A 108 10.34 -11.68 6.56
CA THR A 108 9.47 -11.75 5.39
C THR A 108 10.03 -12.66 4.30
N LYS A 109 11.35 -12.64 4.06
CA LYS A 109 12.02 -13.56 3.13
C LYS A 109 11.89 -15.01 3.58
N MET A 110 12.10 -15.28 4.86
CA MET A 110 11.90 -16.63 5.41
C MET A 110 10.46 -17.10 5.25
N MET A 111 9.47 -16.25 5.55
CA MET A 111 8.05 -16.56 5.38
C MET A 111 7.70 -16.83 3.90
N ALA A 112 8.20 -16.01 2.99
CA ALA A 112 7.99 -16.19 1.55
C ALA A 112 8.56 -17.54 1.05
N ALA A 113 9.79 -17.88 1.46
CA ALA A 113 10.38 -19.16 1.12
C ALA A 113 9.60 -20.38 1.70
N MET A 114 8.97 -20.22 2.88
CA MET A 114 8.18 -21.31 3.49
C MET A 114 6.85 -21.57 2.78
N ILE A 115 6.23 -20.56 2.18
CA ILE A 115 4.95 -20.73 1.48
C ILE A 115 5.15 -21.26 0.04
N GLU A 116 6.38 -21.23 -0.49
CA GLU A 116 6.71 -21.66 -1.86
C GLU A 116 5.68 -21.13 -2.89
N PRO A 117 5.53 -19.79 -3.05
CA PRO A 117 4.43 -19.21 -3.78
C PRO A 117 4.42 -19.71 -5.23
N GLY A 118 3.36 -20.40 -5.64
CA GLY A 118 3.20 -21.01 -6.96
C GLY A 118 1.85 -20.67 -7.60
N ASP A 119 1.78 -20.80 -8.93
CA ASP A 119 0.57 -20.49 -9.70
C ASP A 119 -0.65 -21.39 -9.37
N LYS A 120 -0.42 -22.49 -8.67
CA LYS A 120 -1.45 -23.51 -8.40
C LYS A 120 -2.28 -23.24 -7.14
N ASP A 121 -1.77 -22.40 -6.22
CA ASP A 121 -2.34 -22.24 -4.87
C ASP A 121 -3.17 -20.96 -4.71
N GLY A 122 -3.40 -20.22 -5.80
CA GLY A 122 -4.12 -18.96 -5.77
C GLY A 122 -3.25 -17.77 -5.31
N PRO A 123 -3.87 -16.63 -4.93
CA PRO A 123 -3.14 -15.45 -4.52
C PRO A 123 -2.46 -15.62 -3.16
N VAL A 124 -1.32 -14.96 -2.99
CA VAL A 124 -0.69 -14.80 -1.67
C VAL A 124 -1.53 -13.85 -0.84
N TYR A 125 -1.93 -14.26 0.36
CA TYR A 125 -2.84 -13.51 1.22
C TYR A 125 -2.13 -12.98 2.47
N ASP A 126 -2.31 -11.68 2.77
CA ASP A 126 -1.83 -11.05 4.00
C ASP A 126 -2.90 -10.10 4.57
N PRO A 127 -3.54 -10.45 5.72
CA PRO A 127 -4.59 -9.65 6.32
C PRO A 127 -4.10 -8.40 7.05
N CYS A 128 -2.79 -8.20 7.18
CA CYS A 128 -2.15 -7.04 7.83
C CYS A 128 -0.94 -6.59 7.00
N CYS A 129 -1.18 -6.26 5.72
CA CYS A 129 -0.15 -6.17 4.69
C CYS A 129 0.89 -5.05 4.88
N GLY A 130 0.60 -4.03 5.69
CA GLY A 130 1.51 -2.93 5.98
C GLY A 130 1.97 -2.21 4.70
N SER A 131 3.28 -2.20 4.44
CA SER A 131 3.84 -1.66 3.20
C SER A 131 3.86 -2.65 2.02
N GLY A 132 3.33 -3.86 2.20
CA GLY A 132 3.38 -4.93 1.18
C GLY A 132 4.70 -5.69 1.13
N ARG A 133 5.53 -5.56 2.13
CA ARG A 133 6.87 -6.17 2.20
C ARG A 133 6.85 -7.68 2.00
N PHE A 134 5.82 -8.37 2.51
CA PHE A 134 5.66 -9.80 2.32
C PHE A 134 5.39 -10.17 0.86
N PHE A 135 4.56 -9.40 0.15
CA PHE A 135 4.29 -9.63 -1.28
C PHE A 135 5.52 -9.37 -2.14
N LEU A 136 6.33 -8.36 -1.81
CA LEU A 136 7.61 -8.12 -2.48
C LEU A 136 8.56 -9.30 -2.28
N ALA A 137 8.65 -9.85 -1.06
CA ALA A 137 9.46 -11.02 -0.78
C ALA A 137 8.94 -12.28 -1.53
N ALA A 138 7.62 -12.49 -1.55
CA ALA A 138 7.01 -13.59 -2.31
C ALA A 138 7.28 -13.45 -3.83
N ALA A 139 7.26 -12.21 -4.37
CA ALA A 139 7.59 -11.95 -5.76
C ALA A 139 9.09 -12.13 -6.09
N GLN A 140 10.00 -12.11 -5.09
CA GLN A 140 11.39 -12.52 -5.28
C GLN A 140 11.51 -14.02 -5.52
N GLU A 141 10.66 -14.84 -4.89
CA GLU A 141 10.62 -16.29 -5.09
C GLU A 141 9.91 -16.66 -6.40
N ASN A 142 8.78 -15.99 -6.71
CA ASN A 142 8.02 -16.22 -7.95
C ASN A 142 7.42 -14.92 -8.47
N ARG A 143 7.90 -14.42 -9.60
CA ARG A 143 7.40 -13.18 -10.25
C ARG A 143 5.97 -13.27 -10.78
N ALA A 144 5.43 -14.45 -10.95
CA ALA A 144 4.08 -14.67 -11.48
C ALA A 144 2.98 -14.66 -10.41
N ILE A 145 3.32 -14.35 -9.15
CA ILE A 145 2.32 -14.29 -8.09
C ILE A 145 1.26 -13.23 -8.36
N SER A 146 0.05 -13.48 -7.84
CA SER A 146 -0.92 -12.46 -7.50
C SER A 146 -1.09 -12.40 -5.98
N PHE A 147 -1.68 -11.31 -5.48
CA PHE A 147 -1.83 -11.16 -4.04
C PHE A 147 -3.19 -10.56 -3.65
N VAL A 148 -3.55 -10.79 -2.38
CA VAL A 148 -4.68 -10.12 -1.72
C VAL A 148 -4.20 -9.62 -0.36
N GLY A 149 -4.20 -8.30 -0.17
CA GLY A 149 -3.78 -7.64 1.05
C GLY A 149 -4.92 -6.91 1.75
N GLY A 150 -4.92 -6.94 3.08
CA GLY A 150 -5.81 -6.13 3.90
C GLY A 150 -5.02 -5.31 4.91
N ASP A 151 -5.46 -4.10 5.23
CA ASP A 151 -4.91 -3.31 6.34
C ASP A 151 -5.96 -2.35 6.89
N ILE A 152 -5.90 -2.09 8.18
CA ILE A 152 -6.77 -1.13 8.87
C ILE A 152 -6.37 0.32 8.61
N THR A 153 -5.15 0.55 8.14
CA THR A 153 -4.59 1.88 7.88
C THR A 153 -4.53 2.15 6.39
N GLU A 154 -5.25 3.18 5.93
CA GLU A 154 -5.28 3.54 4.51
C GLU A 154 -3.88 3.87 3.94
N ALA A 155 -2.99 4.47 4.75
CA ALA A 155 -1.60 4.71 4.35
C ALA A 155 -0.85 3.40 4.06
N CYS A 156 -1.06 2.35 4.85
CA CYS A 156 -0.50 1.03 4.62
C CYS A 156 -1.00 0.44 3.29
N CYS A 157 -2.32 0.51 3.05
CA CYS A 157 -2.89 0.09 1.77
C CYS A 157 -2.26 0.83 0.59
N LYS A 158 -2.10 2.16 0.69
CA LYS A 158 -1.48 2.97 -0.37
C LYS A 158 0.01 2.63 -0.58
N MET A 159 0.78 2.39 0.50
CA MET A 159 2.16 1.91 0.38
C MET A 159 2.24 0.58 -0.36
N THR A 160 1.39 -0.40 0.02
CA THR A 160 1.29 -1.69 -0.66
C THR A 160 0.95 -1.53 -2.14
N LEU A 161 -0.05 -0.68 -2.46
CA LEU A 161 -0.45 -0.40 -3.85
C LEU A 161 0.70 0.15 -4.68
N VAL A 162 1.42 1.15 -4.18
CA VAL A 162 2.52 1.78 -4.91
C VAL A 162 3.70 0.81 -5.06
N ASN A 163 4.10 0.13 -3.98
CA ASN A 163 5.17 -0.86 -4.01
C ASN A 163 4.87 -1.98 -5.01
N ALA A 164 3.65 -2.54 -5.00
CA ALA A 164 3.27 -3.63 -5.89
C ALA A 164 3.11 -3.15 -7.34
N CYS A 165 2.43 -2.02 -7.57
CA CYS A 165 2.18 -1.49 -8.92
C CYS A 165 3.48 -1.16 -9.63
N LEU A 166 4.41 -0.43 -9.01
CA LEU A 166 5.69 -0.05 -9.61
C LEU A 166 6.66 -1.25 -9.76
N ASN A 167 6.44 -2.35 -9.05
CA ASN A 167 7.15 -3.62 -9.27
C ASN A 167 6.42 -4.59 -10.19
N ASP A 168 5.34 -4.17 -10.86
CA ASP A 168 4.54 -4.99 -11.79
C ASP A 168 3.97 -6.27 -11.15
N ILE A 169 3.51 -6.18 -9.89
CA ILE A 169 2.83 -7.26 -9.18
C ILE A 169 1.33 -6.96 -9.17
N VAL A 170 0.51 -7.86 -9.72
CA VAL A 170 -0.95 -7.71 -9.76
C VAL A 170 -1.58 -8.25 -8.48
N GLY A 171 -2.70 -7.65 -8.07
CA GLY A 171 -3.39 -8.09 -6.86
C GLY A 171 -4.47 -7.14 -6.41
N GLU A 172 -5.00 -7.39 -5.22
CA GLU A 172 -6.03 -6.59 -4.59
C GLU A 172 -5.59 -6.10 -3.22
N VAL A 173 -5.98 -4.87 -2.87
CA VAL A 173 -5.74 -4.29 -1.55
C VAL A 173 -7.05 -3.76 -0.98
N TYR A 174 -7.32 -4.15 0.25
CA TYR A 174 -8.52 -3.78 0.99
C TYR A 174 -8.16 -2.90 2.19
N HIS A 175 -8.68 -1.68 2.22
CA HIS A 175 -8.71 -0.89 3.45
C HIS A 175 -9.88 -1.40 4.29
N MET A 176 -9.56 -2.18 5.32
CA MET A 176 -10.54 -2.93 6.07
C MET A 176 -10.11 -3.23 7.49
N ASN A 177 -11.08 -3.49 8.34
CA ASN A 177 -10.83 -4.17 9.59
C ASN A 177 -10.94 -5.69 9.36
N THR A 178 -9.80 -6.37 9.35
CA THR A 178 -9.73 -7.82 9.05
C THR A 178 -10.32 -8.70 10.16
N ILE A 179 -10.54 -8.17 11.36
CA ILE A 179 -11.20 -8.90 12.45
C ILE A 179 -12.72 -8.84 12.30
N SER A 180 -13.27 -7.63 12.06
CA SER A 180 -14.73 -7.46 11.87
C SER A 180 -15.17 -7.71 10.42
N MET A 181 -14.22 -7.88 9.49
CA MET A 181 -14.46 -8.01 8.05
C MET A 181 -15.16 -6.81 7.43
N GLU A 182 -15.12 -5.65 8.07
CA GLU A 182 -15.65 -4.41 7.56
C GLU A 182 -14.70 -3.80 6.53
N ILE A 183 -15.19 -3.62 5.29
CA ILE A 183 -14.41 -3.08 4.17
C ILE A 183 -14.88 -1.65 3.90
N TRP A 184 -13.91 -0.71 3.85
CA TRP A 184 -14.19 0.70 3.55
C TRP A 184 -13.82 1.08 2.12
N ARG A 185 -12.70 0.57 1.59
CA ARG A 185 -12.23 0.79 0.21
C ARG A 185 -11.54 -0.47 -0.32
N CYS A 186 -11.57 -0.63 -1.63
CA CYS A 186 -10.87 -1.73 -2.30
C CYS A 186 -10.24 -1.22 -3.59
N TRP A 187 -9.03 -1.68 -3.87
CA TRP A 187 -8.30 -1.40 -5.11
C TRP A 187 -7.76 -2.69 -5.70
N ARG A 188 -7.67 -2.69 -7.04
CA ARG A 188 -7.04 -3.76 -7.79
C ARG A 188 -5.91 -3.19 -8.66
N ILE A 189 -4.79 -3.88 -8.69
CA ILE A 189 -3.70 -3.62 -9.64
C ILE A 189 -3.90 -4.55 -10.81
N GLU A 190 -4.07 -3.97 -11.99
CA GLU A 190 -4.31 -4.66 -13.26
C GLU A 190 -3.28 -4.21 -14.29
N ARG A 191 -3.14 -4.96 -15.38
CA ARG A 191 -2.32 -4.55 -16.53
C ARG A 191 -3.19 -4.11 -17.70
N LEU A 192 -2.81 -3.03 -18.36
CA LEU A 192 -3.46 -2.60 -19.59
C LEU A 192 -3.35 -3.72 -20.63
N PRO A 193 -4.44 -4.01 -21.38
CA PRO A 193 -4.46 -5.17 -22.29
C PRO A 193 -3.36 -5.17 -23.36
N ILE A 194 -3.03 -4.02 -23.91
CA ILE A 194 -2.06 -3.89 -25.02
C ILE A 194 -0.66 -3.56 -24.48
N LEU A 195 -0.56 -2.48 -23.71
CA LEU A 195 0.73 -1.97 -23.24
C LEU A 195 1.32 -2.78 -22.07
N ARG A 196 0.51 -3.63 -21.43
CA ARG A 196 0.88 -4.43 -20.25
C ARG A 196 1.41 -3.61 -19.07
N LEU A 197 1.22 -2.29 -19.10
CA LEU A 197 1.58 -1.41 -17.99
C LEU A 197 0.62 -1.62 -16.81
N PRO A 198 1.14 -1.74 -15.60
CA PRO A 198 0.32 -1.86 -14.39
C PRO A 198 -0.36 -0.53 -14.08
N TYR A 199 -1.59 -0.59 -13.59
CA TYR A 199 -2.34 0.56 -13.10
C TYR A 199 -3.23 0.17 -11.92
N ILE A 200 -3.65 1.17 -11.16
CA ILE A 200 -4.50 0.97 -9.98
C ILE A 200 -5.94 1.35 -10.33
N ARG A 201 -6.88 0.47 -10.04
CA ARG A 201 -8.31 0.73 -10.17
C ARG A 201 -9.01 0.56 -8.83
N GLU A 202 -9.73 1.59 -8.37
CA GLU A 202 -10.61 1.44 -7.21
C GLU A 202 -11.87 0.68 -7.62
N ILE A 203 -12.24 -0.31 -6.80
CA ILE A 203 -13.41 -1.17 -7.04
C ILE A 203 -14.50 -0.77 -6.06
N PRO A 204 -15.76 -0.63 -6.51
CA PRO A 204 -16.88 -0.42 -5.59
C PRO A 204 -16.97 -1.57 -4.58
N VAL A 205 -16.98 -1.23 -3.30
CA VAL A 205 -17.26 -2.20 -2.25
C VAL A 205 -18.74 -2.54 -2.32
N ALA A 206 -19.08 -3.76 -2.71
CA ALA A 206 -20.46 -4.24 -2.63
C ALA A 206 -20.91 -4.10 -1.17
N ARG A 207 -22.07 -3.44 -0.94
CA ARG A 207 -22.66 -3.38 0.41
C ARG A 207 -22.75 -4.80 0.94
N GLN A 208 -22.12 -5.07 2.08
CA GLN A 208 -22.31 -6.33 2.77
C GLN A 208 -23.81 -6.49 3.04
N VAL A 209 -24.42 -7.48 2.40
CA VAL A 209 -25.76 -7.90 2.75
C VAL A 209 -25.63 -8.48 4.16
N SER A 210 -26.16 -7.76 5.15
CA SER A 210 -26.30 -8.30 6.49
C SER A 210 -27.07 -9.60 6.37
N VAL A 211 -26.39 -10.71 6.63
CA VAL A 211 -27.07 -11.99 6.86
C VAL A 211 -27.86 -11.79 8.14
N GLN A 212 -29.13 -11.41 8.01
CA GLN A 212 -30.07 -11.54 9.09
C GLN A 212 -30.19 -13.05 9.31
N GLU A 213 -29.69 -13.51 10.44
CA GLU A 213 -30.05 -14.80 11.00
C GLU A 213 -31.57 -14.83 11.05
N SER A 214 -32.17 -15.60 10.16
CA SER A 214 -33.56 -15.96 10.29
C SER A 214 -33.62 -16.92 11.47
N ASP A 215 -33.93 -16.39 12.64
CA ASP A 215 -34.33 -17.16 13.79
C ASP A 215 -35.52 -18.03 13.36
N GLY A 216 -35.24 -19.30 13.07
CA GLY A 216 -36.20 -20.34 12.87
C GLY A 216 -36.91 -20.63 14.18
N ALA A 217 -37.96 -19.89 14.45
CA ALA A 217 -38.91 -20.26 15.48
C ALA A 217 -39.63 -21.55 15.04
N SER A 218 -39.06 -22.68 15.48
CA SER A 218 -39.79 -23.95 15.50
C SER A 218 -40.75 -23.95 16.67
N GLN A 219 -41.96 -23.53 16.43
CA GLN A 219 -43.06 -23.85 17.35
C GLN A 219 -43.40 -25.33 17.18
N ALA A 220 -43.09 -26.10 18.20
CA ALA A 220 -43.70 -27.42 18.38
C ALA A 220 -45.14 -27.20 18.88
N ALA A 221 -46.09 -27.57 18.05
CA ALA A 221 -47.48 -27.76 18.45
C ALA A 221 -47.79 -29.23 18.36
N GLY A 222 -48.46 -29.75 19.39
CA GLY A 222 -49.15 -31.02 19.44
C GLY A 222 -48.62 -32.01 20.43
#